data_65756e1713ac4635b2419ba874c20af7
#
_entry.id   65756e1713ac4635b2419ba874c20af7
#
_cell.length_a   1.000
_cell.length_b   1.000
_cell.length_c   1.000
_cell.angle_alpha   90.00
_cell.angle_beta   90.00
_cell.angle_gamma   90.00
#
_symmetry.space_group_name_H-M   'P 1'
#
loop_
_entity.id
_entity.type
_entity.pdbx_description
1 polymer ?
#
loop_
_entity_poly.entity_id
_entity_poly.type
_entity_poly.pdbx_seq_one_letter_code
_entity_poly.pdbx_strand_id
1 'polypeptide(L)'
;MQANRTLSLRPATLADAALIASIHAASWQATYRGLLPDVFLDGEVTHERAAYWEARLSAPGGERRIVRIAELDGEPIGFVCAERQPESAWGVLLDNLHALPGYQGIGVGKLLMRAAEDWTRAQGEAQLYLYVLEGNTPAIGFYERQGWQFVGAEPDHMGGRDITALRYVYRLEK
;
A
#
# COMPACT_ATOMS: atom_id res chain seq x y z
N MET A 1 -6.54 -33.79 3.43
CA MET A 1 -5.26 -33.08 3.37
C MET A 1 -5.53 -31.64 2.99
N GLN A 2 -5.38 -30.70 3.92
CA GLN A 2 -5.38 -29.28 3.55
C GLN A 2 -4.08 -29.02 2.78
N ALA A 3 -4.18 -28.63 1.53
CA ALA A 3 -3.04 -28.15 0.78
C ALA A 3 -2.41 -27.01 1.56
N ASN A 4 -1.13 -27.11 1.85
CA ASN A 4 -0.40 -26.10 2.61
C ASN A 4 -0.28 -24.86 1.69
N ARG A 5 -1.12 -23.86 1.91
CA ARG A 5 -1.11 -22.63 1.12
C ARG A 5 0.16 -21.83 1.40
N THR A 6 0.87 -21.48 0.35
CA THR A 6 2.17 -20.81 0.46
C THR A 6 2.06 -19.35 0.04
N LEU A 7 2.30 -18.46 1.01
CA LEU A 7 2.51 -17.04 0.73
C LEU A 7 3.95 -16.78 0.32
N SER A 8 4.17 -16.02 -0.74
CA SER A 8 5.49 -15.62 -1.21
C SER A 8 5.49 -14.17 -1.69
N LEU A 9 6.67 -13.60 -1.84
CA LEU A 9 6.88 -12.26 -2.40
C LEU A 9 7.79 -12.36 -3.62
N ARG A 10 7.51 -11.49 -4.61
CA ARG A 10 8.43 -11.27 -5.73
C ARG A 10 8.57 -9.79 -6.07
N PRO A 11 9.69 -9.37 -6.66
CA PRO A 11 9.82 -8.03 -7.18
C PRO A 11 8.80 -7.76 -8.30
N ALA A 12 8.27 -6.53 -8.32
CA ALA A 12 7.46 -6.05 -9.44
C ALA A 12 8.36 -5.54 -10.57
N THR A 13 7.88 -5.69 -11.79
CA THR A 13 8.50 -5.12 -13.00
C THR A 13 7.49 -4.25 -13.75
N LEU A 14 7.93 -3.56 -14.80
CA LEU A 14 7.01 -2.78 -15.64
C LEU A 14 5.87 -3.64 -16.22
N ALA A 15 6.15 -4.90 -16.52
CA ALA A 15 5.13 -5.84 -17.00
C ALA A 15 3.98 -6.08 -16.00
N ASP A 16 4.19 -5.77 -14.71
CA ASP A 16 3.20 -5.92 -13.66
C ASP A 16 2.30 -4.69 -13.47
N ALA A 17 2.49 -3.62 -14.22
CA ALA A 17 1.75 -2.36 -14.03
C ALA A 17 0.23 -2.55 -14.05
N ALA A 18 -0.28 -3.27 -15.04
CA ALA A 18 -1.72 -3.56 -15.17
C ALA A 18 -2.24 -4.43 -14.02
N LEU A 19 -1.45 -5.42 -13.59
CA LEU A 19 -1.78 -6.30 -12.48
C LEU A 19 -1.87 -5.52 -11.16
N ILE A 20 -0.86 -4.72 -10.84
CA ILE A 20 -0.84 -3.90 -9.63
C ILE A 20 -2.00 -2.90 -9.64
N ALA A 21 -2.24 -2.25 -10.77
CA ALA A 21 -3.36 -1.32 -10.93
C ALA A 21 -4.71 -2.00 -10.68
N SER A 22 -4.90 -3.23 -11.15
CA SER A 22 -6.13 -3.99 -10.92
C SER A 22 -6.35 -4.36 -9.45
N ILE A 23 -5.30 -4.77 -8.76
CA ILE A 23 -5.35 -5.04 -7.31
C ILE A 23 -5.66 -3.75 -6.54
N HIS A 24 -5.01 -2.65 -6.90
CA HIS A 24 -5.21 -1.36 -6.28
C HIS A 24 -6.65 -0.86 -6.44
N ALA A 25 -7.18 -0.90 -7.66
CA ALA A 25 -8.55 -0.51 -7.95
C ALA A 25 -9.56 -1.38 -7.20
N ALA A 26 -9.38 -2.70 -7.20
CA ALA A 26 -10.26 -3.63 -6.49
C ALA A 26 -10.25 -3.38 -4.97
N SER A 27 -9.08 -3.11 -4.40
CA SER A 27 -8.94 -2.76 -2.99
C SER A 27 -9.67 -1.47 -2.66
N TRP A 28 -9.52 -0.42 -3.48
CA TRP A 28 -10.21 0.86 -3.27
C TRP A 28 -11.72 0.73 -3.41
N GLN A 29 -12.20 -0.02 -4.42
CA GLN A 29 -13.63 -0.26 -4.61
C GLN A 29 -14.28 -0.93 -3.40
N ALA A 30 -13.58 -1.88 -2.78
CA ALA A 30 -14.07 -2.55 -1.59
C ALA A 30 -13.95 -1.71 -0.32
N THR A 31 -12.83 -0.99 -0.16
CA THR A 31 -12.46 -0.29 1.08
C THR A 31 -13.14 1.06 1.23
N TYR A 32 -13.29 1.80 0.14
CA TYR A 32 -13.74 3.20 0.17
C TYR A 32 -15.21 3.41 -0.12
N ARG A 33 -16.03 2.35 -0.16
CA ARG A 33 -17.49 2.49 -0.21
C ARG A 33 -17.98 3.30 1.00
N GLY A 34 -18.77 4.33 0.73
CA GLY A 34 -19.25 5.25 1.75
C GLY A 34 -18.25 6.37 2.13
N LEU A 35 -16.99 6.26 1.71
CA LEU A 35 -15.97 7.29 1.93
C LEU A 35 -15.67 8.10 0.68
N LEU A 36 -15.65 7.46 -0.48
CA LEU A 36 -15.50 8.11 -1.78
C LEU A 36 -16.76 7.91 -2.63
N PRO A 37 -17.00 8.80 -3.63
CA PRO A 37 -18.17 8.68 -4.49
C PRO A 37 -18.20 7.35 -5.27
N ASP A 38 -19.37 6.70 -5.32
CA ASP A 38 -19.54 5.44 -6.04
C ASP A 38 -19.24 5.60 -7.54
N VAL A 39 -19.56 6.73 -8.14
CA VAL A 39 -19.27 7.02 -9.55
C VAL A 39 -17.76 6.99 -9.84
N PHE A 40 -16.94 7.44 -8.92
CA PHE A 40 -15.49 7.33 -9.01
C PHE A 40 -15.03 5.88 -8.86
N LEU A 41 -15.51 5.19 -7.83
CA LEU A 41 -15.10 3.80 -7.52
C LEU A 41 -15.56 2.81 -8.60
N ASP A 42 -16.71 3.02 -9.21
CA ASP A 42 -17.28 2.12 -10.23
C ASP A 42 -16.83 2.45 -11.66
N GLY A 43 -16.22 3.62 -11.88
CA GLY A 43 -15.85 4.10 -13.21
C GLY A 43 -14.38 4.50 -13.32
N GLU A 44 -14.03 5.66 -12.80
CA GLU A 44 -12.75 6.33 -13.07
C GLU A 44 -11.54 5.66 -12.40
N VAL A 45 -11.72 5.02 -11.25
CA VAL A 45 -10.62 4.48 -10.44
C VAL A 45 -9.77 3.45 -11.21
N THR A 46 -10.39 2.62 -12.04
CA THR A 46 -9.67 1.62 -12.82
C THR A 46 -8.72 2.25 -13.83
N HIS A 47 -9.20 3.24 -14.56
CA HIS A 47 -8.40 4.01 -15.53
C HIS A 47 -7.30 4.83 -14.85
N GLU A 48 -7.65 5.50 -13.77
CA GLU A 48 -6.72 6.33 -13.02
C GLU A 48 -5.57 5.51 -12.43
N ARG A 49 -5.86 4.36 -11.84
CA ARG A 49 -4.82 3.49 -11.28
C ARG A 49 -3.96 2.83 -12.35
N ALA A 50 -4.53 2.48 -13.49
CA ALA A 50 -3.76 1.96 -14.63
C ALA A 50 -2.73 2.98 -15.13
N ALA A 51 -3.14 4.21 -15.37
CA ALA A 51 -2.25 5.29 -15.81
C ALA A 51 -1.18 5.62 -14.75
N TYR A 52 -1.57 5.65 -13.48
CA TYR A 52 -0.66 5.89 -12.37
C TYR A 52 0.47 4.86 -12.29
N TRP A 53 0.14 3.56 -12.34
CA TRP A 53 1.14 2.50 -12.20
C TRP A 53 2.00 2.32 -13.44
N GLU A 54 1.43 2.53 -14.63
CA GLU A 54 2.22 2.54 -15.87
C GLU A 54 3.28 3.64 -15.82
N ALA A 55 2.91 4.87 -15.46
CA ALA A 55 3.83 5.98 -15.33
C ALA A 55 4.88 5.71 -14.24
N ARG A 56 4.45 5.20 -13.09
CA ARG A 56 5.32 4.99 -11.93
C ARG A 56 6.36 3.88 -12.15
N LEU A 57 5.98 2.78 -12.79
CA LEU A 57 6.89 1.67 -13.07
C LEU A 57 7.74 1.90 -14.33
N SER A 58 7.33 2.80 -15.21
CA SER A 58 8.12 3.24 -16.36
C SER A 58 9.22 4.22 -15.97
N ALA A 59 8.98 5.03 -14.93
CA ALA A 59 9.98 5.96 -14.44
C ALA A 59 11.07 5.19 -13.66
N PRO A 60 12.36 5.49 -13.90
CA PRO A 60 13.43 4.84 -13.16
C PRO A 60 13.31 5.20 -11.67
N GLY A 61 12.78 4.27 -10.88
CA GLY A 61 12.69 4.39 -9.42
C GLY A 61 14.03 4.12 -8.75
N GLY A 62 14.84 3.29 -9.40
CA GLY A 62 16.16 2.89 -8.91
C GLY A 62 16.09 2.36 -7.48
N GLU A 63 17.10 2.71 -6.70
CA GLU A 63 17.20 2.35 -5.28
C GLU A 63 16.28 3.17 -4.36
N ARG A 64 15.54 4.13 -4.90
CA ARG A 64 14.63 4.99 -4.10
C ARG A 64 13.31 4.35 -3.76
N ARG A 65 12.94 3.27 -4.46
CA ARG A 65 11.61 2.66 -4.36
C ARG A 65 11.70 1.15 -4.35
N ILE A 66 10.88 0.53 -3.53
CA ILE A 66 10.62 -0.90 -3.57
C ILE A 66 9.15 -1.14 -3.95
N VAL A 67 8.91 -2.08 -4.85
CA VAL A 67 7.58 -2.62 -5.12
C VAL A 67 7.67 -4.13 -5.08
N ARG A 68 6.82 -4.77 -4.26
CA ARG A 68 6.74 -6.23 -4.13
C ARG A 68 5.32 -6.68 -4.31
N ILE A 69 5.16 -7.80 -4.99
CA ILE A 69 3.87 -8.48 -5.18
C ILE A 69 3.83 -9.69 -4.25
N ALA A 70 2.74 -9.82 -3.50
CA ALA A 70 2.45 -10.99 -2.70
C ALA A 70 1.65 -11.98 -3.53
N GLU A 71 2.05 -13.25 -3.50
CA GLU A 71 1.39 -14.35 -4.18
C GLU A 71 0.95 -15.42 -3.18
N LEU A 72 -0.21 -16.01 -3.42
CA LEU A 72 -0.68 -17.19 -2.72
C LEU A 72 -0.74 -18.33 -3.72
N ASP A 73 0.10 -19.35 -3.50
CA ASP A 73 0.25 -20.49 -4.42
C ASP A 73 0.56 -20.06 -5.87
N GLY A 74 1.33 -18.96 -6.04
CA GLY A 74 1.69 -18.39 -7.33
C GLY A 74 0.69 -17.39 -7.91
N GLU A 75 -0.46 -17.21 -7.28
CA GLU A 75 -1.47 -16.24 -7.72
C GLU A 75 -1.28 -14.89 -7.01
N PRO A 76 -1.16 -13.78 -7.74
CA PRO A 76 -0.99 -12.46 -7.15
C PRO A 76 -2.22 -12.02 -6.37
N ILE A 77 -2.04 -11.63 -5.10
CA ILE A 77 -3.14 -11.25 -4.22
C ILE A 77 -2.96 -9.90 -3.53
N GLY A 78 -1.80 -9.29 -3.64
CA GLY A 78 -1.52 -8.02 -2.98
C GLY A 78 -0.19 -7.44 -3.40
N PHE A 79 0.08 -6.22 -2.96
CA PHE A 79 1.34 -5.55 -3.22
C PHE A 79 1.67 -4.50 -2.16
N VAL A 80 2.93 -4.11 -2.11
CA VAL A 80 3.44 -3.01 -1.30
C VAL A 80 4.36 -2.13 -2.14
N CYS A 81 4.27 -0.83 -1.89
CA CYS A 81 5.19 0.16 -2.43
C CYS A 81 5.69 1.06 -1.30
N ALA A 82 7.00 1.15 -1.16
CA ALA A 82 7.64 2.10 -0.24
C ALA A 82 8.69 2.90 -0.99
N GLU A 83 8.87 4.16 -0.60
CA GLU A 83 9.75 5.10 -1.30
C GLU A 83 10.47 6.00 -0.32
N ARG A 84 11.77 6.22 -0.55
CA ARG A 84 12.54 7.23 0.16
C ARG A 84 12.06 8.62 -0.25
N GLN A 85 11.84 9.46 0.76
CA GLN A 85 11.45 10.86 0.61
C GLN A 85 12.55 11.72 1.25
N PRO A 86 13.62 12.08 0.53
CA PRO A 86 14.78 12.78 1.12
C PRO A 86 14.44 14.10 1.80
N GLU A 87 13.40 14.78 1.32
CA GLU A 87 12.92 16.05 1.88
C GLU A 87 11.96 15.87 3.07
N SER A 88 11.58 14.63 3.39
CA SER A 88 10.66 14.37 4.49
C SER A 88 11.37 14.20 5.82
N ALA A 89 10.85 14.87 6.83
CA ALA A 89 11.26 14.66 8.23
C ALA A 89 10.73 13.34 8.83
N TRP A 90 9.87 12.61 8.08
CA TRP A 90 9.14 11.45 8.61
C TRP A 90 9.76 10.10 8.23
N GLY A 91 10.79 10.09 7.37
CA GLY A 91 11.48 8.88 6.94
C GLY A 91 10.97 8.33 5.59
N VAL A 92 10.87 7.01 5.48
CA VAL A 92 10.41 6.33 4.28
C VAL A 92 8.89 6.32 4.21
N LEU A 93 8.34 6.71 3.06
CA LEU A 93 6.89 6.64 2.81
C LEU A 93 6.49 5.21 2.47
N LEU A 94 5.64 4.61 3.30
CA LEU A 94 4.85 3.44 2.93
C LEU A 94 3.66 3.95 2.11
N ASP A 95 3.83 4.01 0.80
CA ASP A 95 2.88 4.67 -0.10
C ASP A 95 1.65 3.81 -0.41
N ASN A 96 1.86 2.51 -0.55
CA ASN A 96 0.78 1.57 -0.84
C ASN A 96 1.00 0.24 -0.12
N LEU A 97 -0.06 -0.30 0.45
CA LEU A 97 -0.14 -1.65 0.95
C LEU A 97 -1.58 -2.13 0.78
N HIS A 98 -1.78 -3.02 -0.19
CA HIS A 98 -3.11 -3.47 -0.57
C HIS A 98 -3.14 -4.98 -0.78
N ALA A 99 -4.28 -5.58 -0.44
CA ALA A 99 -4.61 -6.96 -0.76
C ALA A 99 -5.97 -7.03 -1.45
N LEU A 100 -6.15 -8.02 -2.31
CA LEU A 100 -7.45 -8.29 -2.91
C LEU A 100 -8.50 -8.59 -1.84
N PRO A 101 -9.76 -8.15 -2.05
CA PRO A 101 -10.86 -8.55 -1.17
C PRO A 101 -10.95 -10.08 -1.05
N GLY A 102 -11.22 -10.57 0.16
CA GLY A 102 -11.30 -12.00 0.44
C GLY A 102 -10.01 -12.67 0.89
N TYR A 103 -8.88 -11.95 0.87
CA TYR A 103 -7.57 -12.47 1.33
C TYR A 103 -7.11 -11.86 2.66
N GLN A 104 -8.02 -11.22 3.40
CA GLN A 104 -7.72 -10.72 4.74
C GLN A 104 -7.58 -11.88 5.75
N GLY A 105 -6.77 -11.66 6.79
CA GLY A 105 -6.62 -12.62 7.89
C GLY A 105 -5.70 -13.81 7.63
N ILE A 106 -5.01 -13.85 6.49
CA ILE A 106 -4.04 -14.91 6.16
C ILE A 106 -2.58 -14.47 6.31
N GLY A 107 -2.35 -13.26 6.82
CA GLY A 107 -1.00 -12.74 7.06
C GLY A 107 -0.36 -12.00 5.91
N VAL A 108 -1.08 -11.75 4.80
CA VAL A 108 -0.53 -11.05 3.63
C VAL A 108 -0.10 -9.61 3.95
N GLY A 109 -0.88 -8.88 4.73
CA GLY A 109 -0.54 -7.52 5.14
C GLY A 109 0.73 -7.45 5.97
N LYS A 110 0.92 -8.36 6.91
CA LYS A 110 2.15 -8.47 7.71
C LYS A 110 3.36 -8.82 6.86
N LEU A 111 3.20 -9.73 5.90
CA LEU A 111 4.26 -10.11 4.98
C LEU A 111 4.72 -8.92 4.13
N LEU A 112 3.78 -8.17 3.56
CA LEU A 112 4.05 -6.97 2.77
C LEU A 112 4.69 -5.86 3.61
N MET A 113 4.19 -5.64 4.82
CA MET A 113 4.75 -4.65 5.74
C MET A 113 6.17 -4.97 6.13
N ARG A 114 6.47 -6.24 6.44
CA ARG A 114 7.83 -6.69 6.77
C ARG A 114 8.80 -6.44 5.62
N ALA A 115 8.38 -6.66 4.39
CA ALA A 115 9.20 -6.36 3.21
C ALA A 115 9.57 -4.87 3.14
N ALA A 116 8.63 -3.97 3.42
CA ALA A 116 8.90 -2.53 3.48
C ALA A 116 9.83 -2.16 4.64
N GLU A 117 9.64 -2.75 5.80
CA GLU A 117 10.49 -2.54 6.98
C GLU A 117 11.93 -3.00 6.73
N ASP A 118 12.11 -4.20 6.18
CA ASP A 118 13.44 -4.75 5.89
C ASP A 118 14.17 -3.91 4.84
N TRP A 119 13.47 -3.48 3.81
CA TRP A 119 14.04 -2.58 2.81
C TRP A 119 14.42 -1.23 3.43
N THR A 120 13.58 -0.69 4.30
CA THR A 120 13.85 0.59 4.99
C THR A 120 15.12 0.49 5.84
N ARG A 121 15.30 -0.60 6.59
CA ARG A 121 16.54 -0.87 7.34
C ARG A 121 17.76 -0.95 6.40
N ALA A 122 17.62 -1.62 5.27
CA ALA A 122 18.70 -1.76 4.29
C ALA A 122 19.09 -0.41 3.67
N GLN A 123 18.19 0.57 3.64
CA GLN A 123 18.49 1.94 3.20
C GLN A 123 19.17 2.79 4.29
N GLY A 124 19.35 2.25 5.49
CA GLY A 124 19.90 3.00 6.63
C GLY A 124 18.89 3.94 7.29
N GLU A 125 17.62 3.78 6.99
CA GLU A 125 16.54 4.59 7.56
C GLU A 125 15.97 3.91 8.81
N ALA A 126 15.51 4.72 9.76
CA ALA A 126 15.04 4.24 11.06
C ALA A 126 13.52 4.36 11.24
N GLN A 127 12.81 4.95 10.29
CA GLN A 127 11.40 5.24 10.44
C GLN A 127 10.67 5.19 9.10
N LEU A 128 9.44 4.66 9.16
CA LEU A 128 8.46 4.77 8.08
C LEU A 128 7.32 5.69 8.50
N TYR A 129 6.64 6.26 7.52
CA TYR A 129 5.37 6.93 7.73
C TYR A 129 4.39 6.56 6.63
N LEU A 130 3.11 6.76 6.89
CA LEU A 130 2.05 6.52 5.92
C LEU A 130 0.92 7.54 6.10
N TYR A 131 0.08 7.63 5.09
CA TYR A 131 -1.21 8.30 5.17
C TYR A 131 -2.32 7.28 5.01
N VAL A 132 -3.34 7.39 5.84
CA VAL A 132 -4.56 6.60 5.77
C VAL A 132 -5.76 7.53 5.79
N LEU A 133 -6.77 7.23 4.96
CA LEU A 133 -7.99 8.02 4.90
C LEU A 133 -8.75 7.93 6.23
N GLU A 134 -9.11 9.09 6.79
CA GLU A 134 -10.00 9.14 7.95
C GLU A 134 -11.31 8.40 7.63
N GLY A 135 -11.73 7.51 8.52
CA GLY A 135 -12.88 6.64 8.31
C GLY A 135 -12.54 5.24 7.76
N ASN A 136 -11.31 5.03 7.27
CA ASN A 136 -10.84 3.69 6.89
C ASN A 136 -10.48 2.88 8.15
N THR A 137 -11.48 2.53 8.92
CA THR A 137 -11.34 1.87 10.22
C THR A 137 -10.57 0.54 10.16
N PRO A 138 -10.79 -0.34 9.18
CA PRO A 138 -10.03 -1.58 9.08
C PRO A 138 -8.52 -1.36 8.91
N ALA A 139 -8.11 -0.43 8.06
CA ALA A 139 -6.70 -0.13 7.85
C ALA A 139 -6.08 0.54 9.07
N ILE A 140 -6.76 1.52 9.66
CA ILE A 140 -6.32 2.19 10.89
C ILE A 140 -6.09 1.16 12.00
N GLY A 141 -7.04 0.27 12.24
CA GLY A 141 -6.93 -0.79 13.24
C GLY A 141 -5.77 -1.75 12.95
N PHE A 142 -5.55 -2.09 11.68
CA PHE A 142 -4.42 -2.92 11.28
C PHE A 142 -3.09 -2.26 11.62
N TYR A 143 -2.89 -1.00 11.22
CA TYR A 143 -1.65 -0.28 11.49
C TYR A 143 -1.40 -0.09 12.99
N GLU A 144 -2.41 0.29 13.74
CA GLU A 144 -2.30 0.46 15.20
C GLU A 144 -1.92 -0.86 15.89
N ARG A 145 -2.50 -1.98 15.49
CA ARG A 145 -2.12 -3.31 16.00
C ARG A 145 -0.69 -3.71 15.66
N GLN A 146 -0.14 -3.18 14.56
CA GLN A 146 1.26 -3.40 14.19
C GLN A 146 2.23 -2.43 14.89
N GLY A 147 1.75 -1.53 15.71
CA GLY A 147 2.58 -0.60 16.49
C GLY A 147 2.77 0.78 15.86
N TRP A 148 2.06 1.09 14.78
CA TRP A 148 2.07 2.41 14.18
C TRP A 148 1.36 3.43 15.07
N GLN A 149 1.87 4.66 15.13
CA GLN A 149 1.36 5.72 15.98
C GLN A 149 0.86 6.90 15.15
N PHE A 150 -0.32 7.38 15.50
CA PHE A 150 -0.91 8.59 14.93
C PHE A 150 -0.07 9.82 15.32
N VAL A 151 0.28 10.66 14.34
CA VAL A 151 1.07 11.86 14.56
C VAL A 151 0.49 13.13 13.96
N GLY A 152 -0.59 13.07 13.22
CA GLY A 152 -1.23 14.26 12.68
C GLY A 152 -2.23 13.95 11.57
N ALA A 153 -2.95 14.99 11.19
CA ALA A 153 -3.93 14.94 10.11
C ALA A 153 -3.74 16.14 9.20
N GLU A 154 -3.98 15.95 7.90
CA GLU A 154 -3.91 17.02 6.92
C GLU A 154 -5.01 16.87 5.87
N PRO A 155 -5.49 18.00 5.31
CA PRO A 155 -6.47 17.94 4.23
C PRO A 155 -5.82 17.38 2.96
N ASP A 156 -6.60 16.60 2.21
CA ASP A 156 -6.20 16.06 0.93
C ASP A 156 -7.43 15.98 0.01
N HIS A 157 -7.23 15.56 -1.23
CA HIS A 157 -8.30 15.43 -2.21
C HIS A 157 -8.17 14.10 -2.93
N MET A 158 -9.26 13.35 -2.99
CA MET A 158 -9.28 12.02 -3.62
C MET A 158 -10.65 11.75 -4.25
N GLY A 159 -10.66 11.28 -5.49
CA GLY A 159 -11.88 10.89 -6.17
C GLY A 159 -12.89 12.04 -6.35
N GLY A 160 -12.42 13.28 -6.50
CA GLY A 160 -13.26 14.46 -6.61
C GLY A 160 -13.85 14.95 -5.28
N ARG A 161 -13.34 14.48 -4.16
CA ARG A 161 -13.82 14.80 -2.82
C ARG A 161 -12.70 15.28 -1.91
N ASP A 162 -12.99 16.27 -1.08
CA ASP A 162 -12.09 16.65 0.01
C ASP A 162 -12.14 15.60 1.10
N ILE A 163 -10.98 15.18 1.54
CA ILE A 163 -10.79 14.15 2.56
C ILE A 163 -9.80 14.64 3.62
N THR A 164 -9.71 13.89 4.71
CA THR A 164 -8.67 14.06 5.72
C THR A 164 -7.75 12.85 5.69
N ALA A 165 -6.47 13.09 5.46
CA ALA A 165 -5.43 12.09 5.51
C ALA A 165 -4.82 12.06 6.91
N LEU A 166 -4.78 10.89 7.54
CA LEU A 166 -4.17 10.67 8.84
C LEU A 166 -2.75 10.16 8.65
N ARG A 167 -1.78 10.82 9.27
CA ARG A 167 -0.38 10.41 9.24
C ARG A 167 -0.06 9.54 10.42
N TYR A 168 0.53 8.37 10.14
CA TYR A 168 1.04 7.41 11.10
C TYR A 168 2.53 7.21 10.89
N VAL A 169 3.27 6.96 11.95
CA VAL A 169 4.70 6.64 11.91
C VAL A 169 4.98 5.31 12.60
N TYR A 170 6.01 4.64 12.13
CA TYR A 170 6.54 3.43 12.73
C TYR A 170 8.07 3.53 12.83
N ARG A 171 8.57 3.42 14.05
CA ARG A 171 10.02 3.40 14.31
C ARG A 171 10.51 1.97 14.31
N LEU A 172 11.52 1.73 13.49
CA LEU A 172 12.18 0.44 13.43
C LEU A 172 13.03 0.24 14.69
N GLU A 173 12.90 -0.92 15.31
CA GLU A 173 13.79 -1.32 16.40
C GLU A 173 15.21 -1.54 15.85
N LYS A 174 16.21 -1.15 16.66
CA LYS A 174 17.62 -1.31 16.34
C LYS A 174 18.04 -2.79 16.38
#